data_d4a8e14b4b997bce07935c762e6626d5
#
_entry.id   d4a8e14b4b997bce07935c762e6626d5
#
_cell.length_a   1.000
_cell.length_b   1.000
_cell.length_c   1.000
_cell.angle_alpha   90.00
_cell.angle_beta   90.00
_cell.angle_gamma   90.00
#
_symmetry.space_group_name_H-M   'P 1'
#
loop_
_entity.id
_entity.type
_entity.pdbx_description
1 polymer ?
#
loop_
_entity_poly.entity_id
_entity_poly.type
_entity_poly.pdbx_seq_one_letter_code
_entity_poly.pdbx_strand_id
1 'polypeptide(L)'
;MSIYLDAGTTSYELAALLVEKEYQQLTIVTNDLLVAHMVSQNSNYQVIILGGVIENANGLTCGYLAKEMIKNIHFDICFVGTQAINSSMYVMTANIDKVELKQLYLKNSHMKVLLADDSKFGKYKLHNICSVGEFDLLISDRKFTEQETEYFHDNKVRIVKV
;
A
#
# COMPACT_ATOMS: atom_id res chain seq x y z
N MET A 1 12.21 -12.18 -4.69
CA MET A 1 10.83 -11.78 -4.31
C MET A 1 10.61 -10.32 -4.70
N SER A 2 9.47 -10.00 -5.27
CA SER A 2 9.08 -8.65 -5.71
C SER A 2 8.04 -8.06 -4.76
N ILE A 3 8.31 -6.83 -4.27
CA ILE A 3 7.45 -6.14 -3.30
C ILE A 3 7.09 -4.78 -3.85
N TYR A 4 5.80 -4.41 -3.79
CA TYR A 4 5.37 -3.03 -3.95
C TYR A 4 5.16 -2.38 -2.59
N LEU A 5 5.79 -1.24 -2.35
CA LEU A 5 5.57 -0.39 -1.19
C LEU A 5 4.82 0.88 -1.64
N ASP A 6 3.61 1.05 -1.15
CA ASP A 6 2.79 2.24 -1.40
C ASP A 6 3.43 3.50 -0.76
N ALA A 7 3.04 4.67 -1.22
CA ALA A 7 3.53 5.92 -0.65
C ALA A 7 2.90 6.22 0.72
N GLY A 8 3.73 6.69 1.65
CA GLY A 8 3.31 7.18 2.94
C GLY A 8 4.18 6.76 4.12
N THR A 9 3.90 7.35 5.28
CA THR A 9 4.72 7.19 6.50
C THR A 9 4.82 5.74 6.97
N THR A 10 3.71 4.98 6.93
CA THR A 10 3.72 3.56 7.32
C THR A 10 4.61 2.72 6.41
N SER A 11 4.58 2.99 5.09
CA SER A 11 5.47 2.31 4.14
C SER A 11 6.94 2.71 4.32
N TYR A 12 7.19 3.95 4.73
CA TYR A 12 8.55 4.39 5.07
C TYR A 12 9.11 3.65 6.28
N GLU A 13 8.32 3.49 7.35
CA GLU A 13 8.72 2.68 8.53
C GLU A 13 8.94 1.21 8.15
N LEU A 14 8.07 0.63 7.32
CA LEU A 14 8.27 -0.72 6.81
C LEU A 14 9.57 -0.83 5.98
N ALA A 15 9.86 0.17 5.15
CA ALA A 15 11.10 0.23 4.37
C ALA A 15 12.34 0.24 5.28
N ALA A 16 12.32 1.01 6.37
CA ALA A 16 13.39 1.04 7.35
C ALA A 16 13.63 -0.34 8.00
N LEU A 17 12.55 -1.04 8.37
CA LEU A 17 12.62 -2.40 8.91
C LEU A 17 13.18 -3.41 7.88
N LEU A 18 12.80 -3.28 6.61
CA LEU A 18 13.33 -4.14 5.55
C LEU A 18 14.85 -3.96 5.39
N VAL A 19 15.34 -2.73 5.45
CA VAL A 19 16.77 -2.42 5.38
C VAL A 19 17.51 -3.00 6.59
N GLU A 20 16.96 -2.85 7.79
CA GLU A 20 17.54 -3.39 9.04
C GLU A 20 17.64 -4.92 9.04
N LYS A 21 16.63 -5.61 8.49
CA LYS A 21 16.57 -7.09 8.48
C LYS A 21 17.43 -7.74 7.40
N GLU A 22 17.98 -6.99 6.47
CA GLU A 22 18.91 -7.44 5.43
C GLU A 22 18.44 -8.68 4.65
N TYR A 23 17.18 -8.71 4.20
CA TYR A 23 16.70 -9.80 3.36
C TYR A 23 17.54 -9.94 2.09
N GLN A 24 17.69 -11.17 1.61
CA GLN A 24 18.43 -11.43 0.38
C GLN A 24 17.54 -11.29 -0.87
N GLN A 25 18.05 -10.63 -1.91
CA GLN A 25 17.47 -10.59 -3.25
C GLN A 25 16.02 -10.09 -3.30
N LEU A 26 15.75 -8.92 -2.72
CA LEU A 26 14.47 -8.23 -2.90
C LEU A 26 14.49 -7.27 -4.10
N THR A 27 13.42 -7.31 -4.89
CA THR A 27 13.09 -6.22 -5.82
C THR A 27 11.96 -5.40 -5.19
N ILE A 28 12.24 -4.13 -4.89
CA ILE A 28 11.27 -3.22 -4.26
C ILE A 28 10.88 -2.17 -5.27
N VAL A 29 9.57 -2.05 -5.50
CA VAL A 29 8.98 -1.03 -6.37
C VAL A 29 8.15 -0.08 -5.52
N THR A 30 8.30 1.20 -5.75
CA THR A 30 7.54 2.23 -5.03
C THR A 30 7.34 3.46 -5.90
N ASN A 31 6.39 4.29 -5.55
CA ASN A 31 6.21 5.61 -6.12
C ASN A 31 6.55 6.74 -5.12
N ASP A 32 7.15 6.41 -3.98
CA ASP A 32 7.55 7.36 -2.93
C ASP A 32 9.07 7.57 -2.96
N LEU A 33 9.50 8.82 -3.08
CA LEU A 33 10.92 9.18 -3.17
C LEU A 33 11.68 8.88 -1.88
N LEU A 34 11.04 9.06 -0.72
CA LEU A 34 11.67 8.79 0.58
C LEU A 34 11.79 7.29 0.83
N VAL A 35 10.77 6.52 0.49
CA VAL A 35 10.81 5.05 0.53
C VAL A 35 11.91 4.54 -0.40
N ALA A 36 11.95 5.01 -1.66
CA ALA A 36 12.97 4.60 -2.62
C ALA A 36 14.38 4.91 -2.12
N HIS A 37 14.58 6.13 -1.58
CA HIS A 37 15.87 6.51 -0.99
C HIS A 37 16.25 5.60 0.19
N MET A 38 15.30 5.33 1.11
CA MET A 38 15.55 4.48 2.27
C MET A 38 16.00 3.07 1.85
N VAL A 39 15.25 2.40 1.00
CA VAL A 39 15.56 1.02 0.59
C VAL A 39 16.81 0.92 -0.28
N SER A 40 17.19 1.99 -1.00
CA SER A 40 18.41 2.02 -1.82
C SER A 40 19.71 2.01 -1.01
N GLN A 41 19.63 2.21 0.31
CA GLN A 41 20.80 2.08 1.19
C GLN A 41 21.26 0.62 1.35
N ASN A 42 20.42 -0.36 1.05
CA ASN A 42 20.79 -1.77 1.07
C ASN A 42 21.20 -2.24 -0.34
N SER A 43 22.48 -2.59 -0.50
CA SER A 43 23.04 -3.01 -1.79
C SER A 43 22.50 -4.35 -2.32
N ASN A 44 21.83 -5.15 -1.46
CA ASN A 44 21.22 -6.43 -1.86
C ASN A 44 19.83 -6.24 -2.50
N TYR A 45 19.30 -5.01 -2.49
CA TYR A 45 17.97 -4.72 -3.03
C TYR A 45 18.06 -4.08 -4.41
N GLN A 46 17.25 -4.59 -5.34
CA GLN A 46 16.96 -3.87 -6.57
C GLN A 46 15.80 -2.91 -6.29
N VAL A 47 16.00 -1.62 -6.51
CA VAL A 47 14.98 -0.59 -6.25
C VAL A 47 14.51 0.01 -7.57
N ILE A 48 13.20 0.00 -7.79
CA ILE A 48 12.55 0.61 -8.94
C ILE A 48 11.63 1.72 -8.41
N ILE A 49 11.92 2.95 -8.76
CA ILE A 49 11.03 4.09 -8.51
C ILE A 49 10.12 4.29 -9.74
N LEU A 50 8.82 4.35 -9.54
CA LEU A 50 7.90 4.71 -10.61
C LEU A 50 8.12 6.17 -10.99
N GLY A 51 8.37 6.43 -12.25
CA GLY A 51 8.50 7.79 -12.79
C GLY A 51 7.16 8.52 -12.84
N GLY A 52 7.23 9.84 -13.05
CA GLY A 52 6.01 10.63 -13.20
C GLY A 52 6.16 12.05 -12.69
N VAL A 53 5.03 12.73 -12.51
CA VAL A 53 4.98 14.05 -11.90
C VAL A 53 5.10 13.89 -10.38
N ILE A 54 5.96 14.67 -9.75
CA ILE A 54 6.10 14.67 -8.30
C ILE A 54 4.99 15.51 -7.69
N GLU A 55 4.22 14.93 -6.79
CA GLU A 55 3.31 15.67 -5.93
C GLU A 55 4.11 16.30 -4.80
N ASN A 56 4.44 17.60 -4.96
CA ASN A 56 5.44 18.31 -4.15
C ASN A 56 5.21 18.22 -2.63
N ALA A 57 3.97 18.21 -2.18
CA ALA A 57 3.66 18.15 -0.74
C ALA A 57 4.00 16.82 -0.08
N ASN A 58 4.01 15.73 -0.86
CA ASN A 58 4.11 14.36 -0.34
C ASN A 58 5.33 13.59 -0.84
N GLY A 59 6.09 14.14 -1.80
CA GLY A 59 7.29 13.49 -2.34
C GLY A 59 7.00 12.16 -3.08
N LEU A 60 5.80 12.02 -3.64
CA LEU A 60 5.43 10.84 -4.40
C LEU A 60 5.24 11.15 -5.88
N THR A 61 5.47 10.16 -6.73
CA THR A 61 5.20 10.25 -8.16
C THR A 61 3.81 9.71 -8.49
N CYS A 62 3.15 10.32 -9.45
CA CYS A 62 1.82 9.92 -9.92
C CYS A 62 1.63 10.25 -11.40
N GLY A 63 0.42 10.01 -11.91
CA GLY A 63 -0.01 10.32 -13.26
C GLY A 63 0.31 9.26 -14.28
N TYR A 64 0.25 9.63 -15.55
CA TYR A 64 0.30 8.71 -16.69
C TYR A 64 1.56 7.83 -16.72
N LEU A 65 2.75 8.42 -16.52
CA LEU A 65 4.02 7.67 -16.61
C LEU A 65 4.11 6.60 -15.52
N ALA A 66 3.74 6.91 -14.27
CA ALA A 66 3.73 5.93 -13.19
C ALA A 66 2.79 4.75 -13.50
N LYS A 67 1.60 5.05 -14.05
CA LYS A 67 0.63 4.04 -14.47
C LYS A 67 1.13 3.18 -15.60
N GLU A 68 1.77 3.77 -16.63
CA GLU A 68 2.32 2.99 -17.75
C GLU A 68 3.45 2.06 -17.30
N MET A 69 4.33 2.52 -16.42
CA MET A 69 5.41 1.68 -15.88
C MET A 69 4.89 0.45 -15.14
N ILE A 70 3.84 0.61 -14.33
CA ILE A 70 3.37 -0.47 -13.44
C ILE A 70 2.48 -1.51 -14.14
N LYS A 71 1.92 -1.19 -15.31
CA LYS A 71 0.97 -2.06 -16.02
C LYS A 71 1.46 -3.50 -16.24
N ASN A 72 2.76 -3.66 -16.49
CA ASN A 72 3.38 -4.94 -16.80
C ASN A 72 4.31 -5.46 -15.69
N ILE A 73 4.24 -4.88 -14.50
CA ILE A 73 5.02 -5.34 -13.34
C ILE A 73 4.09 -6.13 -12.43
N HIS A 74 4.51 -7.35 -12.07
CA HIS A 74 3.78 -8.21 -11.12
C HIS A 74 4.55 -8.33 -9.82
N PHE A 75 3.81 -8.36 -8.71
CA PHE A 75 4.37 -8.38 -7.37
C PHE A 75 3.96 -9.64 -6.62
N ASP A 76 4.90 -10.22 -5.87
CA ASP A 76 4.57 -11.27 -4.92
C ASP A 76 3.70 -10.70 -3.80
N ILE A 77 4.03 -9.48 -3.32
CA ILE A 77 3.29 -8.81 -2.24
C ILE A 77 3.20 -7.30 -2.54
N CYS A 78 2.04 -6.70 -2.28
CA CYS A 78 1.92 -5.25 -2.14
C CYS A 78 1.51 -4.87 -0.71
N PHE A 79 2.18 -3.85 -0.16
CA PHE A 79 1.83 -3.21 1.09
C PHE A 79 1.19 -1.86 0.79
N VAL A 80 -0.05 -1.69 1.25
CA VAL A 80 -0.90 -0.57 0.88
C VAL A 80 -1.28 0.22 2.11
N GLY A 81 -0.95 1.50 2.11
CA GLY A 81 -1.45 2.45 3.09
C GLY A 81 -2.79 3.06 2.67
N THR A 82 -3.49 3.68 3.62
CA THR A 82 -4.74 4.38 3.33
C THR A 82 -4.87 5.71 4.06
N GLN A 83 -5.62 6.62 3.47
CA GLN A 83 -6.02 7.88 4.11
C GLN A 83 -7.30 7.73 4.94
N ALA A 84 -8.19 6.85 4.51
CA ALA A 84 -9.48 6.61 5.17
C ALA A 84 -10.07 5.26 4.78
N ILE A 85 -10.85 4.68 5.70
CA ILE A 85 -11.73 3.54 5.48
C ILE A 85 -13.10 3.95 5.99
N ASN A 86 -14.10 3.98 5.11
CA ASN A 86 -15.45 4.40 5.49
C ASN A 86 -16.23 3.28 6.22
N SER A 87 -17.43 3.63 6.70
CA SER A 87 -18.29 2.67 7.42
C SER A 87 -18.77 1.49 6.57
N SER A 88 -18.70 1.59 5.24
CA SER A 88 -18.99 0.50 4.30
C SER A 88 -17.75 -0.29 3.90
N MET A 89 -16.64 -0.14 4.64
CA MET A 89 -15.38 -0.86 4.44
C MET A 89 -14.75 -0.62 3.05
N TYR A 90 -14.83 0.61 2.54
CA TYR A 90 -14.09 1.04 1.35
C TYR A 90 -12.84 1.84 1.75
N VAL A 91 -11.71 1.46 1.17
CA VAL A 91 -10.46 2.22 1.20
C VAL A 91 -10.62 3.45 0.32
N MET A 92 -10.30 4.63 0.84
CA MET A 92 -10.58 5.90 0.19
C MET A 92 -9.37 6.82 0.09
N THR A 93 -9.40 7.71 -0.90
CA THR A 93 -8.39 8.77 -1.11
C THR A 93 -9.04 10.09 -1.53
N ALA A 94 -8.35 11.20 -1.28
CA ALA A 94 -8.76 12.52 -1.76
C ALA A 94 -8.38 12.77 -3.22
N ASN A 95 -7.39 12.06 -3.76
CA ASN A 95 -6.81 12.32 -5.08
C ASN A 95 -7.17 11.20 -6.07
N ILE A 96 -7.80 11.57 -7.21
CA ILE A 96 -8.21 10.64 -8.27
C ILE A 96 -7.02 9.95 -8.94
N ASP A 97 -5.87 10.62 -9.09
CA ASP A 97 -4.67 10.02 -9.72
C ASP A 97 -4.13 8.84 -8.92
N LYS A 98 -4.36 8.83 -7.59
CA LYS A 98 -4.00 7.71 -6.72
C LYS A 98 -4.92 6.50 -6.88
N VAL A 99 -6.18 6.71 -7.29
CA VAL A 99 -7.15 5.60 -7.44
C VAL A 99 -6.66 4.60 -8.47
N GLU A 100 -6.41 5.07 -9.70
CA GLU A 100 -5.99 4.18 -10.79
C GLU A 100 -4.65 3.50 -10.52
N LEU A 101 -3.67 4.24 -9.98
CA LEU A 101 -2.36 3.67 -9.63
C LEU A 101 -2.50 2.56 -8.59
N LYS A 102 -3.29 2.81 -7.53
CA LYS A 102 -3.55 1.82 -6.48
C LYS A 102 -4.27 0.59 -7.01
N GLN A 103 -5.28 0.77 -7.85
CA GLN A 103 -6.00 -0.35 -8.47
C GLN A 103 -5.08 -1.19 -9.37
N LEU A 104 -4.13 -0.57 -10.08
CA LEU A 104 -3.18 -1.29 -10.93
C LEU A 104 -2.23 -2.18 -10.11
N TYR A 105 -1.58 -1.66 -9.07
CA TYR A 105 -0.68 -2.50 -8.30
C TYR A 105 -1.42 -3.54 -7.44
N LEU A 106 -2.63 -3.25 -6.96
CA LEU A 106 -3.48 -4.25 -6.32
C LEU A 106 -3.81 -5.40 -7.27
N LYS A 107 -4.24 -5.07 -8.49
CA LYS A 107 -4.55 -6.08 -9.52
C LYS A 107 -3.33 -6.95 -9.88
N ASN A 108 -2.15 -6.35 -9.88
CA ASN A 108 -0.92 -7.01 -10.31
C ASN A 108 -0.18 -7.73 -9.16
N SER A 109 -0.75 -7.78 -7.96
CA SER A 109 -0.15 -8.39 -6.78
C SER A 109 -0.79 -9.73 -6.44
N HIS A 110 0.06 -10.72 -6.10
CA HIS A 110 -0.40 -12.03 -5.64
C HIS A 110 -0.97 -11.94 -4.21
N MET A 111 -0.28 -11.25 -3.31
CA MET A 111 -0.72 -11.01 -1.94
C MET A 111 -0.89 -9.51 -1.69
N LYS A 112 -2.03 -9.13 -1.13
CA LYS A 112 -2.41 -7.74 -0.87
C LYS A 112 -2.53 -7.51 0.63
N VAL A 113 -1.67 -6.65 1.16
CA VAL A 113 -1.62 -6.33 2.60
C VAL A 113 -2.03 -4.88 2.82
N LEU A 114 -3.10 -4.67 3.56
CA LEU A 114 -3.54 -3.35 3.98
C LEU A 114 -2.92 -2.98 5.34
N LEU A 115 -2.29 -1.82 5.40
CA LEU A 115 -1.71 -1.24 6.62
C LEU A 115 -2.59 -0.06 7.04
N ALA A 116 -3.32 -0.19 8.15
CA ALA A 116 -4.24 0.85 8.60
C ALA A 116 -4.36 0.87 10.13
N ASP A 117 -3.92 1.95 10.76
CA ASP A 117 -4.18 2.19 12.18
C ASP A 117 -5.64 2.54 12.44
N ASP A 118 -6.07 2.47 13.72
CA ASP A 118 -7.46 2.75 14.13
C ASP A 118 -7.95 4.12 13.65
N SER A 119 -7.05 5.10 13.55
CA SER A 119 -7.41 6.45 13.13
C SER A 119 -7.93 6.57 11.70
N LYS A 120 -7.74 5.54 10.87
CA LYS A 120 -8.18 5.53 9.45
C LYS A 120 -9.64 5.11 9.28
N PHE A 121 -10.19 4.41 10.26
CA PHE A 121 -11.55 3.88 10.19
C PHE A 121 -12.62 4.93 10.51
N GLY A 122 -13.82 4.73 9.95
CA GLY A 122 -14.96 5.65 10.12
C GLY A 122 -14.77 7.02 9.47
N LYS A 123 -13.77 7.16 8.58
CA LYS A 123 -13.46 8.40 7.87
C LYS A 123 -13.82 8.30 6.39
N TYR A 124 -14.05 9.46 5.79
CA TYR A 124 -14.44 9.60 4.40
C TYR A 124 -13.44 10.47 3.63
N LYS A 125 -13.22 10.12 2.38
CA LYS A 125 -12.54 10.92 1.38
C LYS A 125 -13.38 10.96 0.11
N LEU A 126 -12.90 11.67 -0.92
CA LEU A 126 -13.70 11.92 -2.10
C LEU A 126 -13.89 10.66 -2.98
N HIS A 127 -12.87 9.82 -3.07
CA HIS A 127 -12.86 8.69 -4.02
C HIS A 127 -12.67 7.35 -3.32
N ASN A 128 -13.47 6.36 -3.70
CA ASN A 128 -13.22 4.96 -3.36
C ASN A 128 -12.09 4.40 -4.22
N ILE A 129 -11.23 3.59 -3.62
CA ILE A 129 -10.18 2.84 -4.32
C ILE A 129 -10.66 1.41 -4.56
N CYS A 130 -10.96 0.69 -3.48
CA CYS A 130 -11.38 -0.70 -3.47
C CYS A 130 -12.08 -1.03 -2.14
N SER A 131 -12.73 -2.18 -2.05
CA SER A 131 -13.23 -2.73 -0.80
C SER A 131 -12.07 -3.26 0.06
N VAL A 132 -12.18 -3.16 1.39
CA VAL A 132 -11.25 -3.83 2.31
C VAL A 132 -11.28 -5.35 2.11
N GLY A 133 -12.41 -5.91 1.69
CA GLY A 133 -12.55 -7.32 1.36
C GLY A 133 -11.71 -7.82 0.17
N GLU A 134 -11.07 -6.92 -0.58
CA GLU A 134 -10.16 -7.29 -1.67
C GLU A 134 -8.71 -7.58 -1.19
N PHE A 135 -8.43 -7.36 0.10
CA PHE A 135 -7.13 -7.64 0.70
C PHE A 135 -7.09 -9.04 1.32
N ASP A 136 -5.92 -9.66 1.27
CA ASP A 136 -5.67 -10.96 1.91
C ASP A 136 -5.36 -10.82 3.39
N LEU A 137 -4.78 -9.66 3.77
CA LEU A 137 -4.32 -9.37 5.13
C LEU A 137 -4.55 -7.90 5.48
N LEU A 138 -5.07 -7.66 6.68
CA LEU A 138 -5.12 -6.35 7.33
C LEU A 138 -4.23 -6.37 8.57
N ILE A 139 -3.30 -5.43 8.65
CA ILE A 139 -2.47 -5.19 9.86
C ILE A 139 -2.97 -3.90 10.50
N SER A 140 -3.42 -3.99 11.75
CA SER A 140 -4.04 -2.86 12.46
C SER A 140 -3.93 -3.01 13.98
N ASP A 141 -3.88 -1.88 14.68
CA ASP A 141 -4.02 -1.78 16.15
C ASP A 141 -5.49 -1.66 16.61
N ARG A 142 -6.44 -1.58 15.65
CA ARG A 142 -7.86 -1.41 15.91
C ARG A 142 -8.47 -2.61 16.63
N LYS A 143 -9.35 -2.31 17.60
CA LYS A 143 -10.30 -3.29 18.15
C LYS A 143 -11.55 -3.32 17.27
N PHE A 144 -11.75 -4.41 16.55
CA PHE A 144 -12.89 -4.58 15.66
C PHE A 144 -14.14 -5.02 16.44
N THR A 145 -15.31 -4.55 16.00
CA THR A 145 -16.62 -5.01 16.47
C THR A 145 -16.91 -6.41 15.95
N GLU A 146 -17.94 -7.06 16.50
CA GLU A 146 -18.42 -8.38 16.01
C GLU A 146 -18.82 -8.29 14.53
N GLN A 147 -19.54 -7.24 14.14
CA GLN A 147 -19.98 -7.03 12.77
C GLN A 147 -18.80 -6.81 11.79
N GLU A 148 -17.78 -6.06 12.21
CA GLU A 148 -16.56 -5.89 11.41
C GLU A 148 -15.79 -7.22 11.28
N THR A 149 -15.73 -8.00 12.36
CA THR A 149 -15.06 -9.32 12.37
C THR A 149 -15.78 -10.31 11.44
N GLU A 150 -17.11 -10.31 11.45
CA GLU A 150 -17.91 -11.11 10.53
C GLU A 150 -17.65 -10.73 9.07
N TYR A 151 -17.62 -9.43 8.77
CA TYR A 151 -17.26 -8.93 7.44
C TYR A 151 -15.89 -9.45 6.96
N PHE A 152 -14.86 -9.42 7.81
CA PHE A 152 -13.53 -9.94 7.45
C PHE A 152 -13.53 -11.45 7.23
N HIS A 153 -14.26 -12.19 8.05
CA HIS A 153 -14.41 -13.64 7.90
C HIS A 153 -15.07 -13.99 6.56
N ASP A 154 -16.18 -13.34 6.22
CA ASP A 154 -16.93 -13.59 4.98
C ASP A 154 -16.13 -13.27 3.73
N ASN A 155 -15.29 -12.24 3.80
CA ASN A 155 -14.39 -11.82 2.71
C ASN A 155 -13.01 -12.51 2.76
N LYS A 156 -12.77 -13.42 3.72
CA LYS A 156 -11.50 -14.16 3.90
C LYS A 156 -10.28 -13.27 4.14
N VAL A 157 -10.49 -12.09 4.71
CA VAL A 157 -9.42 -11.17 5.10
C VAL A 157 -8.85 -11.61 6.45
N ARG A 158 -7.57 -11.95 6.49
CA ARG A 158 -6.89 -12.23 7.76
C ARG A 158 -6.56 -10.93 8.48
N ILE A 159 -6.64 -10.94 9.80
CA ILE A 159 -6.29 -9.78 10.64
C ILE A 159 -5.05 -10.13 11.46
N VAL A 160 -4.05 -9.26 11.41
CA VAL A 160 -2.92 -9.26 12.33
C VAL A 160 -3.02 -8.01 13.19
N LYS A 161 -3.13 -8.20 14.48
CA LYS A 161 -3.20 -7.12 15.45
C LYS A 161 -1.80 -6.78 15.95
N VAL A 162 -1.48 -5.50 15.95
CA VAL A 162 -0.23 -4.93 16.47
C VAL A 162 -0.48 -4.04 17.69
#